data_e4d0ba13f9d4e1f43c704cbaefbb8b26
#
_entry.id   e4d0ba13f9d4e1f43c704cbaefbb8b26
#
_cell.length_a   1.000
_cell.length_b   1.000
_cell.length_c   1.000
_cell.angle_alpha   90.00
_cell.angle_beta   90.00
_cell.angle_gamma   90.00
#
_symmetry.space_group_name_H-M   'P 1'
#
loop_
_entity.id
_entity.type
_entity.pdbx_description
1 polymer ?
#
loop_
_entity_poly.entity_id
_entity_poly.type
_entity_poly.pdbx_seq_one_letter_code
_entity_poly.pdbx_strand_id
1 'polypeptide(L)'
;VCKVINCEIVKNAKKLLKLTLFDGLDERVIVSSIRDDYTPEELIGRKIIVIANLKPAKFAGVKSNGMLIAASGDDFGCKIIFVDDCVPEGTAIH
;
A
#
# COMPACT_ATOMS: atom_id res chain seq x y z
N VAL A 1 -1.24 7.55 -8.07
CA VAL A 1 -2.29 6.56 -7.82
C VAL A 1 -1.83 5.18 -8.30
N CYS A 2 -1.95 4.21 -7.43
CA CYS A 2 -1.62 2.81 -7.76
C CYS A 2 -2.81 1.91 -7.43
N LYS A 3 -2.97 0.83 -8.21
CA LYS A 3 -3.98 -0.19 -7.94
C LYS A 3 -3.33 -1.36 -7.21
N VAL A 4 -3.96 -1.85 -6.15
CA VAL A 4 -3.48 -3.03 -5.44
C VAL A 4 -3.89 -4.27 -6.25
N ILE A 5 -2.92 -4.95 -6.82
CA ILE A 5 -3.18 -6.16 -7.63
C ILE A 5 -2.96 -7.44 -6.83
N ASN A 6 -2.18 -7.38 -5.75
CA ASN A 6 -2.02 -8.49 -4.84
C ASN A 6 -1.65 -7.98 -3.45
N CYS A 7 -1.93 -8.75 -2.43
CA CYS A 7 -1.59 -8.41 -1.05
C CYS A 7 -1.33 -9.69 -0.26
N GLU A 8 -0.21 -9.74 0.43
CA GLU A 8 0.21 -10.93 1.18
C GLU A 8 0.61 -10.57 2.60
N ILE A 9 0.44 -11.52 3.51
CA ILE A 9 0.94 -11.41 4.87
C ILE A 9 2.45 -11.67 4.85
N VAL A 10 3.22 -10.80 5.48
CA VAL A 10 4.67 -10.98 5.58
C VAL A 10 4.98 -11.97 6.70
N LYS A 11 5.71 -13.04 6.38
CA LYS A 11 6.13 -14.03 7.36
C LYS A 11 7.08 -13.39 8.38
N ASN A 12 6.96 -13.80 9.64
CA ASN A 12 7.78 -13.31 10.74
C ASN A 12 7.58 -11.83 11.09
N ALA A 13 6.51 -11.22 10.60
CA ALA A 13 6.18 -9.83 10.90
C ALA A 13 4.68 -9.71 11.16
N LYS A 14 4.31 -9.49 12.40
CA LYS A 14 2.91 -9.56 12.85
C LYS A 14 2.02 -8.46 12.27
N LYS A 15 2.60 -7.31 11.94
CA LYS A 15 1.83 -6.11 11.55
C LYS A 15 2.01 -5.71 10.09
N LEU A 16 2.83 -6.43 9.33
CA LEU A 16 3.17 -6.03 7.98
C LEU A 16 2.36 -6.77 6.93
N LEU A 17 1.92 -6.03 5.92
CA LEU A 17 1.38 -6.55 4.68
C LEU A 17 2.28 -6.14 3.53
N LYS A 18 2.50 -7.06 2.60
CA LYS A 18 3.23 -6.81 1.35
C LYS A 18 2.21 -6.58 0.24
N LEU A 19 2.24 -5.41 -0.35
CA LEU A 19 1.31 -5.04 -1.41
C LEU A 19 2.05 -4.98 -2.74
N THR A 20 1.53 -5.69 -3.74
CA THR A 20 2.00 -5.56 -5.12
C THR A 20 1.05 -4.60 -5.82
N LEU A 21 1.62 -3.53 -6.38
CA LEU A 21 0.85 -2.42 -6.93
C LEU A 21 1.17 -2.24 -8.42
N PHE A 22 0.18 -1.75 -9.17
CA PHE A 22 0.37 -1.32 -10.55
C PHE A 22 0.26 0.21 -10.59
N ASP A 23 1.31 0.87 -11.09
CA ASP A 23 1.40 2.33 -11.10
C ASP A 23 1.08 2.96 -12.46
N GLY A 24 0.52 2.20 -13.37
CA GLY A 24 0.22 2.65 -14.72
C GLY A 24 1.27 2.24 -15.75
N LEU A 25 2.47 1.91 -15.32
CA LEU A 25 3.58 1.48 -16.18
C LEU A 25 4.15 0.14 -15.75
N ASP A 26 4.50 0.02 -14.48
CA ASP A 26 5.18 -1.14 -13.93
C ASP A 26 4.53 -1.58 -12.63
N GLU A 27 4.88 -2.78 -12.18
CA GLU A 27 4.53 -3.26 -10.86
C GLU A 27 5.52 -2.74 -9.82
N ARG A 28 5.00 -2.46 -8.64
CA ARG A 28 5.77 -1.94 -7.52
C ARG A 28 5.37 -2.69 -6.25
N VAL A 29 6.33 -2.99 -5.42
CA VAL A 29 6.09 -3.64 -4.14
C VAL A 29 6.31 -2.65 -3.01
N ILE A 30 5.34 -2.55 -2.10
CA ILE A 30 5.49 -1.79 -0.86
C ILE A 30 5.14 -2.68 0.33
N VAL A 31 5.66 -2.32 1.49
CA VAL A 31 5.38 -2.99 2.75
C VAL A 31 4.85 -1.94 3.73
N SER A 32 3.74 -2.25 4.39
CA SER A 32 3.13 -1.32 5.33
C SER A 32 2.59 -2.04 6.55
N SER A 33 2.63 -1.36 7.70
CA SER A 33 2.21 -1.92 9.00
C SER A 33 0.71 -1.70 9.22
N ILE A 34 -0.11 -2.29 8.35
CA ILE A 34 -1.56 -2.10 8.35
C ILE A 34 -2.34 -3.40 8.60
N ARG A 35 -1.66 -4.48 8.96
CA ARG A 35 -2.30 -5.80 9.09
C ARG A 35 -3.38 -5.85 10.16
N ASP A 36 -3.25 -5.05 11.21
CA ASP A 36 -4.26 -5.02 12.29
C ASP A 36 -5.55 -4.34 11.84
N ASP A 37 -5.50 -3.49 10.82
CA ASP A 37 -6.65 -2.70 10.37
C ASP A 37 -7.27 -3.22 9.07
N TYR A 38 -6.52 -3.98 8.28
CA TYR A 38 -6.97 -4.48 6.98
C TYR A 38 -6.56 -5.93 6.74
N THR A 39 -7.42 -6.67 6.05
CA THR A 39 -7.06 -7.99 5.52
C THR A 39 -6.59 -7.84 4.07
N PRO A 40 -5.78 -8.78 3.56
CA PRO A 40 -5.38 -8.73 2.15
C PRO A 40 -6.54 -8.65 1.18
N GLU A 41 -7.62 -9.38 1.44
CA GLU A 41 -8.79 -9.44 0.56
C GLU A 41 -9.50 -8.09 0.44
N GLU A 42 -9.47 -7.26 1.49
CA GLU A 42 -10.09 -5.94 1.48
C GLU A 42 -9.37 -4.97 0.57
N LEU A 43 -8.08 -5.18 0.33
CA LEU A 43 -7.22 -4.23 -0.38
C LEU A 43 -7.10 -4.54 -1.86
N ILE A 44 -7.16 -5.82 -2.24
CA ILE A 44 -6.99 -6.22 -3.64
C ILE A 44 -8.07 -5.58 -4.51
N GLY A 45 -7.65 -4.94 -5.59
CA GLY A 45 -8.55 -4.24 -6.51
C GLY A 45 -8.82 -2.77 -6.16
N ARG A 46 -8.36 -2.30 -4.99
CA ARG A 46 -8.55 -0.91 -4.56
C ARG A 46 -7.42 -0.02 -5.08
N LYS A 47 -7.73 1.25 -5.25
CA LYS A 47 -6.74 2.25 -5.66
C LYS A 47 -6.33 3.09 -4.47
N ILE A 48 -5.03 3.31 -4.33
CA ILE A 48 -4.43 4.03 -3.19
C ILE A 48 -3.45 5.08 -3.67
N ILE A 49 -3.08 5.99 -2.76
CA ILE A 49 -2.06 7.00 -3.01
C ILE A 49 -0.73 6.47 -2.49
N VAL A 50 0.31 6.52 -3.32
CA VAL A 50 1.64 6.03 -2.96
C VAL A 50 2.68 7.12 -3.19
N ILE A 51 3.55 7.31 -2.21
CA ILE A 51 4.75 8.13 -2.36
C ILE A 51 5.82 7.23 -2.96
N ALA A 52 6.14 7.46 -4.24
CA ALA A 52 6.98 6.55 -5.02
C ALA A 52 8.44 6.97 -5.09
N ASN A 53 8.76 8.21 -4.79
CA ASN A 53 10.10 8.77 -4.93
C ASN A 53 10.92 8.68 -3.63
N LEU A 54 10.57 7.77 -2.76
CA LEU A 54 11.34 7.48 -1.56
C LEU A 54 12.43 6.45 -1.86
N LYS A 55 13.51 6.51 -1.08
CA LYS A 55 14.55 5.47 -1.16
C LYS A 55 13.95 4.13 -0.72
N PRO A 56 14.24 3.05 -1.45
CA PRO A 56 13.77 1.73 -1.03
C PRO A 56 14.29 1.37 0.37
N ALA A 57 13.43 0.73 1.16
CA ALA A 57 13.77 0.26 2.49
C ALA A 57 13.39 -1.21 2.62
N LYS A 58 14.04 -1.94 3.52
CA LYS A 58 13.70 -3.34 3.79
C LYS A 58 12.96 -3.47 5.10
N PHE A 59 11.88 -4.24 5.08
CA PHE A 59 11.09 -4.57 6.25
C PHE A 59 10.93 -6.09 6.30
N ALA A 60 11.44 -6.72 7.36
CA ALA A 60 11.40 -8.18 7.52
C ALA A 60 11.94 -8.93 6.30
N GLY A 61 13.01 -8.41 5.67
CA GLY A 61 13.64 -9.01 4.50
C GLY A 61 12.96 -8.68 3.17
N VAL A 62 11.87 -7.93 3.17
CA VAL A 62 11.15 -7.54 1.96
C VAL A 62 11.46 -6.08 1.63
N LYS A 63 11.88 -5.84 0.38
CA LYS A 63 12.19 -4.48 -0.08
C LYS A 63 10.91 -3.73 -0.43
N SER A 64 10.74 -2.55 0.18
CA SER A 64 9.60 -1.67 -0.08
C SER A 64 10.04 -0.49 -0.97
N ASN A 65 9.34 -0.30 -2.08
CA ASN A 65 9.63 0.75 -3.07
C ASN A 65 8.59 1.87 -3.00
N GLY A 66 8.36 2.41 -1.82
CA GLY A 66 7.43 3.49 -1.60
C GLY A 66 6.65 3.31 -0.30
N MET A 67 5.67 4.18 -0.09
CA MET A 67 4.81 4.14 1.09
C MET A 67 3.42 4.63 0.72
N LEU A 68 2.40 3.98 1.25
CA LEU A 68 1.02 4.43 1.06
C LEU A 68 0.70 5.61 2.00
N ILE A 69 -0.35 6.35 1.65
CA ILE A 69 -0.86 7.47 2.45
C ILE A 69 -2.06 6.97 3.26
N ALA A 70 -1.99 7.19 4.57
CA ALA A 70 -3.07 6.80 5.48
C ALA A 70 -3.22 7.82 6.58
N ALA A 71 -4.43 7.95 7.09
CA ALA A 71 -4.69 8.74 8.30
C ALA A 71 -4.64 7.79 9.50
N SER A 72 -3.99 8.21 10.58
CA SER A 72 -3.93 7.39 11.79
C SER A 72 -4.24 8.21 13.03
N GLY A 73 -4.88 7.56 14.00
CA GLY A 73 -5.25 8.19 15.26
C GLY A 73 -5.61 7.15 16.30
N ASP A 74 -5.64 7.57 17.57
CA ASP A 74 -5.86 6.66 18.68
C ASP A 74 -7.27 6.05 18.69
N ASP A 75 -8.26 6.80 18.18
CA ASP A 75 -9.65 6.38 18.23
C ASP A 75 -10.08 5.46 17.09
N PHE A 76 -9.42 5.55 15.93
CA PHE A 76 -9.84 4.81 14.74
C PHE A 76 -8.73 3.95 14.11
N GLY A 77 -7.53 3.93 14.69
CA GLY A 77 -6.41 3.16 14.16
C GLY A 77 -5.82 3.76 12.90
N CYS A 78 -5.52 2.93 11.92
CA CYS A 78 -4.95 3.36 10.65
C CYS A 78 -5.99 3.20 9.54
N LYS A 79 -6.29 4.28 8.83
CA LYS A 79 -7.25 4.28 7.72
C LYS A 79 -6.57 4.73 6.43
N ILE A 80 -6.49 3.83 5.47
CA ILE A 80 -5.90 4.14 4.17
C ILE A 80 -6.80 5.12 3.42
N ILE A 81 -6.19 6.10 2.75
CA ILE A 81 -6.92 7.01 1.88
C ILE A 81 -7.06 6.33 0.51
N PHE A 82 -8.29 5.92 0.20
CA PHE A 82 -8.58 5.25 -1.08
C PHE A 82 -8.95 6.28 -2.14
N VAL A 83 -8.63 5.94 -3.38
CA VAL A 83 -8.94 6.76 -4.54
C VAL A 83 -10.10 6.13 -5.29
N ASP A 84 -10.97 6.97 -5.88
CA ASP A 84 -12.09 6.51 -6.67
C ASP A 84 -11.61 5.63 -7.85
N ASP A 85 -12.36 4.59 -8.15
CA ASP A 85 -11.99 3.62 -9.19
C ASP A 85 -11.90 4.24 -10.59
N CYS A 86 -12.56 5.37 -10.82
CA CYS A 86 -12.49 6.04 -12.12
C CYS A 86 -11.16 6.75 -12.38
N VAL A 87 -10.33 6.93 -11.34
CA VAL A 87 -9.03 7.60 -11.49
C VAL A 87 -8.00 6.59 -12.02
N PRO A 88 -7.38 6.86 -13.19
CA PRO A 88 -6.41 5.91 -13.74
C PRO A 88 -5.17 5.75 -12.86
N GLU A 89 -4.58 4.55 -12.90
CA GLU A 89 -3.29 4.30 -12.28
C GLU A 89 -2.23 5.21 -12.90
N GLY A 90 -1.32 5.71 -12.08
CA GLY A 90 -0.28 6.64 -12.52
C GLY A 90 -0.68 8.10 -12.46
N THR A 91 -1.94 8.40 -12.12
CA THR A 91 -2.39 9.79 -11.97
C THR A 91 -1.62 10.45 -10.81
N ALA A 92 -1.08 11.64 -11.08
CA ALA A 92 -0.33 12.37 -10.06
C ALA A 92 -1.27 13.01 -9.03
N ILE A 93 -0.79 13.06 -7.80
CA ILE A 93 -1.47 13.75 -6.69
C ILE A 93 -0.73 15.06 -6.42
N HIS A 94 -1.48 16.15 -6.39
CA HIS A 94 -0.89 17.47 -6.14
C HIS A 94 -1.89 18.44 -5.52
#